data_9e58af1fe1faf2f740cea8ff3e124a1b
#
_entry.id   9e58af1fe1faf2f740cea8ff3e124a1b
#
_cell.length_a   1.000
_cell.length_b   1.000
_cell.length_c   1.000
_cell.angle_alpha   90.00
_cell.angle_beta   90.00
_cell.angle_gamma   90.00
#
_symmetry.space_group_name_H-M   'P 1'
#
loop_
_entity.id
_entity.type
_entity.pdbx_description
1 polymer ?
#
loop_
_entity_poly.entity_id
_entity_poly.type
_entity_poly.pdbx_seq_one_letter_code
_entity_poly.pdbx_strand_id
1 'polypeptide(L)'
;MKDILLSEDVFPIGEFKKHASRLFRRLKEGRRPIVVTQNGSPVGVVIPAEEYDLIRERTRFMAAVEEGLRQSEAGQVSAGKEVDRELDGEFGSLHKTKAR
;
A
#
# COMPACT_ATOMS: atom_id res chain seq x y z
N MET A 1 -3.44 2.17 12.54
CA MET A 1 -3.86 0.87 11.95
C MET A 1 -3.37 -0.24 12.83
N LYS A 2 -4.21 -1.23 13.07
CA LYS A 2 -3.84 -2.38 13.91
C LYS A 2 -3.19 -3.48 13.08
N ASP A 3 -2.51 -4.38 13.75
CA ASP A 3 -1.85 -5.50 13.07
C ASP A 3 -2.85 -6.52 12.56
N ILE A 4 -2.48 -7.19 11.47
CA ILE A 4 -3.27 -8.26 10.89
C ILE A 4 -3.30 -9.46 11.82
N LEU A 5 -4.50 -10.03 12.01
CA LEU A 5 -4.66 -11.28 12.71
C LEU A 5 -4.81 -12.40 11.68
N LEU A 6 -3.83 -13.27 11.60
CA LEU A 6 -3.83 -14.33 10.57
C LEU A 6 -5.05 -15.25 10.65
N SER A 7 -5.61 -15.42 11.85
CA SER A 7 -6.79 -16.27 12.04
C SER A 7 -8.10 -15.61 11.62
N GLU A 8 -8.15 -14.28 11.53
CA GLU A 8 -9.40 -13.55 11.31
C GLU A 8 -9.41 -12.64 10.10
N ASP A 9 -8.25 -12.21 9.63
CA ASP A 9 -8.15 -11.15 8.64
C ASP A 9 -7.68 -11.64 7.26
N VAL A 10 -7.61 -12.94 7.06
CA VAL A 10 -7.21 -13.54 5.77
C VAL A 10 -8.43 -14.20 5.14
N PHE A 11 -8.78 -13.79 3.93
CA PHE A 11 -9.96 -14.27 3.22
C PHE A 11 -9.62 -14.70 1.80
N PRO A 12 -10.10 -15.87 1.35
CA PRO A 12 -10.02 -16.22 -0.07
C PRO A 12 -10.81 -15.20 -0.90
N ILE A 13 -10.38 -14.99 -2.14
CA ILE A 13 -11.02 -14.00 -2.99
C ILE A 13 -12.52 -14.27 -3.20
N GLY A 14 -12.93 -15.53 -3.24
CA GLY A 14 -14.34 -15.88 -3.35
C GLY A 14 -15.15 -15.41 -2.16
N GLU A 15 -14.63 -15.59 -0.95
CA GLU A 15 -15.27 -15.11 0.27
C GLU A 15 -15.27 -13.60 0.33
N PHE A 16 -14.18 -12.96 -0.08
CA PHE A 16 -14.10 -11.51 -0.12
C PHE A 16 -15.17 -10.92 -1.05
N LYS A 17 -15.33 -11.48 -2.24
CA LYS A 17 -16.36 -11.02 -3.18
C LYS A 17 -17.76 -11.16 -2.61
N LYS A 18 -18.02 -12.30 -1.96
CA LYS A 18 -19.33 -12.63 -1.40
C LYS A 18 -19.74 -11.67 -0.29
N HIS A 19 -18.79 -11.27 0.54
CA HIS A 19 -19.05 -10.50 1.75
C HIS A 19 -18.35 -9.14 1.76
N ALA A 20 -18.09 -8.57 0.59
CA ALA A 20 -17.30 -7.36 0.46
C ALA A 20 -17.82 -6.20 1.32
N SER A 21 -19.12 -5.93 1.26
CA SER A 21 -19.71 -4.82 2.03
C SER A 21 -19.50 -4.98 3.53
N ARG A 22 -19.70 -6.19 4.03
CA ARG A 22 -19.51 -6.49 5.45
C ARG A 22 -18.03 -6.37 5.84
N LEU A 23 -17.14 -6.86 4.98
CA LEU A 23 -15.71 -6.81 5.23
C LEU A 23 -15.17 -5.38 5.20
N PHE A 24 -15.70 -4.54 4.30
CA PHE A 24 -15.34 -3.13 4.30
C PHE A 24 -15.81 -2.40 5.55
N ARG A 25 -16.99 -2.74 6.05
CA ARG A 25 -17.49 -2.19 7.31
C ARG A 25 -16.59 -2.61 8.47
N ARG A 26 -16.22 -3.87 8.52
CA ARG A 26 -15.30 -4.40 9.52
C ARG A 26 -13.93 -3.71 9.44
N LEU A 27 -13.44 -3.47 8.23
CA LEU A 27 -12.19 -2.75 7.99
C LEU A 27 -12.25 -1.33 8.56
N LYS A 28 -13.36 -0.64 8.33
CA LYS A 28 -13.57 0.72 8.81
C LYS A 28 -13.63 0.78 10.33
N GLU A 29 -14.33 -0.15 10.95
CA GLU A 29 -14.51 -0.18 12.40
C GLU A 29 -13.30 -0.73 13.14
N GLY A 30 -12.78 -1.86 12.68
CA GLY A 30 -11.68 -2.56 13.33
C GLY A 30 -10.29 -2.03 13.02
N ARG A 31 -10.16 -1.34 11.87
CA ARG A 31 -8.91 -0.73 11.41
C ARG A 31 -7.76 -1.74 11.29
N ARG A 32 -8.07 -2.98 10.98
CA ARG A 32 -7.08 -4.00 10.66
C ARG A 32 -7.08 -4.27 9.17
N PRO A 33 -5.91 -4.35 8.51
CA PRO A 33 -5.87 -4.72 7.11
C PRO A 33 -6.46 -6.10 6.87
N ILE A 34 -7.02 -6.30 5.68
CA ILE A 34 -7.55 -7.59 5.26
C ILE A 34 -6.67 -8.13 4.14
N VAL A 35 -6.21 -9.35 4.29
CA VAL A 35 -5.41 -10.03 3.27
C VAL A 35 -6.34 -10.88 2.41
N VAL A 36 -6.27 -10.69 1.09
CA VAL A 36 -7.06 -11.48 0.14
C VAL A 36 -6.14 -12.49 -0.53
N THR A 37 -6.54 -13.75 -0.53
CA THR A 37 -5.77 -14.83 -1.13
C THR A 37 -6.47 -15.38 -2.37
N GLN A 38 -5.67 -15.97 -3.25
CA GLN A 38 -6.17 -16.70 -4.41
C GLN A 38 -5.29 -17.94 -4.58
N ASN A 39 -5.93 -19.09 -4.66
CA ASN A 39 -5.23 -20.39 -4.74
C ASN A 39 -4.22 -20.56 -3.62
N GLY A 40 -4.57 -20.10 -2.41
CA GLY A 40 -3.73 -20.21 -1.23
C GLY A 40 -2.60 -19.19 -1.12
N SER A 41 -2.45 -18.31 -2.09
CA SER A 41 -1.40 -17.30 -2.08
C SER A 41 -1.97 -15.89 -1.90
N PRO A 42 -1.33 -15.02 -1.10
CA PRO A 42 -1.79 -13.64 -0.98
C PRO A 42 -1.67 -12.91 -2.32
N VAL A 43 -2.75 -12.25 -2.73
CA VAL A 43 -2.77 -11.47 -3.96
C VAL A 43 -3.01 -9.98 -3.71
N GLY A 44 -3.46 -9.62 -2.52
CA GLY A 44 -3.69 -8.22 -2.20
C GLY A 44 -3.96 -8.00 -0.74
N VAL A 45 -3.83 -6.75 -0.33
CA VAL A 45 -4.13 -6.31 1.04
C VAL A 45 -5.06 -5.11 0.94
N VAL A 46 -6.15 -5.14 1.72
CA VAL A 46 -7.10 -4.04 1.78
C VAL A 46 -6.88 -3.29 3.08
N ILE A 47 -6.66 -1.99 2.99
CA ILE A 47 -6.43 -1.14 4.16
C ILE A 47 -7.45 0.00 4.17
N PRO A 48 -7.72 0.60 5.36
CA PRO A 48 -8.58 1.78 5.41
C PRO A 48 -8.02 2.92 4.57
N ALA A 49 -8.90 3.67 3.90
CA ALA A 49 -8.47 4.74 3.01
C ALA A 49 -7.62 5.80 3.72
N GLU A 50 -7.99 6.15 4.95
CA GLU A 50 -7.24 7.12 5.76
C GLU A 50 -5.82 6.63 6.04
N GLU A 51 -5.67 5.33 6.26
CA GLU A 51 -4.35 4.74 6.54
C GLU A 51 -3.48 4.76 5.29
N TYR A 52 -4.07 4.55 4.13
CA TYR A 52 -3.34 4.64 2.87
C TYR A 52 -2.77 6.06 2.69
N ASP A 53 -3.58 7.08 2.96
CA ASP A 53 -3.15 8.47 2.84
C ASP A 53 -1.99 8.77 3.80
N LEU A 54 -2.08 8.28 5.04
CA LEU A 54 -1.01 8.44 6.02
C LEU A 54 0.28 7.75 5.59
N ILE A 55 0.18 6.56 5.03
CA ILE A 55 1.33 5.82 4.51
C ILE A 55 1.99 6.59 3.38
N ARG A 56 1.19 7.15 2.46
CA ARG A 56 1.72 7.96 1.36
C ARG A 56 2.44 9.21 1.85
N GLU A 57 1.87 9.91 2.80
CA GLU A 57 2.49 11.10 3.39
C GLU A 57 3.81 10.76 4.05
N ARG A 58 3.83 9.68 4.83
CA ARG A 58 5.04 9.22 5.51
C ARG A 58 6.11 8.83 4.49
N THR A 59 5.74 8.13 3.45
CA THR A 59 6.66 7.72 2.39
C THR A 59 7.26 8.93 1.68
N ARG A 60 6.44 9.92 1.36
CA ARG A 60 6.91 11.17 0.74
C ARG A 60 7.87 11.92 1.66
N PHE A 61 7.53 12.01 2.93
CA PHE A 61 8.38 12.68 3.92
C PHE A 61 9.73 11.98 4.04
N MET A 62 9.75 10.67 4.15
CA MET A 62 10.99 9.90 4.24
C MET A 62 11.84 10.04 2.99
N ALA A 63 11.23 10.01 1.82
CA ALA A 63 11.94 10.22 0.56
C ALA A 63 12.58 11.60 0.49
N ALA A 64 11.84 12.63 0.91
CA ALA A 64 12.36 14.00 0.93
C ALA A 64 13.54 14.15 1.90
N VAL A 65 13.46 13.51 3.08
CA VAL A 65 14.56 13.53 4.06
C VAL A 65 15.79 12.83 3.51
N GLU A 66 15.63 11.67 2.91
CA GLU A 66 16.72 10.93 2.31
C GLU A 66 17.40 11.72 1.19
N GLU A 67 16.61 12.35 0.34
CA GLU A 67 17.12 13.16 -0.76
C GLU A 67 17.90 14.37 -0.22
N GLY A 68 17.38 15.03 0.80
CA GLY A 68 18.05 16.13 1.47
C GLY A 68 19.40 15.71 2.08
N LEU A 69 19.44 14.56 2.73
CA LEU A 69 20.65 14.02 3.31
C LEU A 69 21.69 13.69 2.23
N ARG A 70 21.27 13.10 1.12
CA ARG A 70 22.15 12.79 0.01
C ARG A 70 22.75 14.04 -0.61
N GLN A 71 21.94 15.07 -0.77
CA GLN A 71 22.42 16.36 -1.28
C GLN A 71 23.47 16.98 -0.37
N SER A 72 23.27 16.90 0.94
CA SER A 72 24.20 17.42 1.93
C SER A 72 25.53 16.68 1.90
N GLU A 73 25.50 15.36 1.79
CA GLU A 73 26.69 14.53 1.92
C GLU A 73 27.56 14.52 0.67
N ALA A 74 26.96 14.37 -0.50
CA ALA A 74 27.71 14.06 -1.71
C ALA A 74 27.32 14.83 -2.96
N GLY A 75 26.25 15.61 -2.91
CA GLY A 75 25.75 16.28 -4.09
C GLY A 75 25.21 15.33 -5.17
N GLN A 76 24.85 14.12 -4.80
CA GLN A 76 24.36 13.11 -5.74
C GLN A 76 22.86 13.21 -5.92
N VAL A 77 22.42 14.22 -6.64
CA VAL A 77 20.99 14.46 -6.88
C VAL A 77 20.41 13.47 -7.89
N SER A 78 21.22 13.00 -8.83
CA SER A 78 20.75 12.14 -9.92
C SER A 78 20.23 10.77 -9.46
N ALA A 79 20.82 10.19 -8.42
CA ALA A 79 20.38 8.89 -7.91
C ALA A 79 18.95 8.92 -7.34
N GLY A 80 18.61 10.00 -6.65
CA GLY A 80 17.26 10.17 -6.11
C GLY A 80 16.21 10.30 -7.20
N LYS A 81 16.54 11.01 -8.27
CA LYS A 81 15.64 11.16 -9.41
C LYS A 81 15.34 9.86 -10.14
N GLU A 82 16.33 9.01 -10.26
CA GLU A 82 16.15 7.70 -10.90
C GLU A 82 15.21 6.81 -10.11
N VAL A 83 15.38 6.77 -8.79
CA VAL A 83 14.50 6.00 -7.91
C VAL A 83 13.06 6.50 -8.00
N ASP A 84 12.85 7.81 -7.98
CA ASP A 84 11.54 8.41 -8.10
C ASP A 84 10.86 8.02 -9.40
N ARG A 85 11.58 8.00 -10.51
CA ARG A 85 11.05 7.60 -11.80
C ARG A 85 10.59 6.15 -11.82
N GLU A 86 11.37 5.27 -11.21
CA GLU A 86 11.00 3.86 -11.11
C GLU A 86 9.72 3.68 -10.31
N LEU A 87 9.59 4.35 -9.18
CA LEU A 87 8.40 4.30 -8.36
C LEU A 87 7.19 4.85 -9.10
N ASP A 88 7.32 5.97 -9.77
CA ASP A 88 6.26 6.55 -10.57
C ASP A 88 5.85 5.60 -11.71
N GLY A 89 6.79 4.93 -12.34
CA GLY A 89 6.51 3.94 -13.36
C GLY A 89 5.70 2.78 -12.84
N GLU A 90 6.04 2.25 -11.68
CA GLU A 90 5.31 1.17 -11.05
C GLU A 90 3.89 1.58 -10.68
N PHE A 91 3.73 2.73 -10.05
CA PHE A 91 2.41 3.26 -9.71
C PHE A 91 1.58 3.56 -10.96
N GLY A 92 2.20 4.08 -11.99
CA GLY A 92 1.52 4.31 -13.25
C GLY A 92 0.97 3.04 -13.85
N SER A 93 1.72 1.95 -13.84
CA SER A 93 1.29 0.65 -14.32
C SER A 93 0.11 0.10 -13.53
N LEU A 94 0.19 0.18 -12.19
CA LEU A 94 -0.88 -0.27 -11.31
C LEU A 94 -2.15 0.56 -11.51
N HIS A 95 -2.01 1.86 -11.69
CA HIS A 95 -3.14 2.74 -11.93
C HIS A 95 -3.84 2.40 -13.24
N LYS A 96 -3.11 2.15 -14.31
CA LYS A 96 -3.67 1.74 -15.59
C LYS A 96 -4.44 0.44 -15.47
N THR A 97 -3.93 -0.51 -14.71
CA THR A 97 -4.60 -1.79 -14.48
C THR A 97 -5.93 -1.59 -13.77
N LYS A 98 -5.99 -0.70 -12.81
CA LYS A 98 -7.22 -0.39 -12.07
C LYS A 98 -8.26 0.33 -12.92
N ALA A 99 -7.85 1.11 -13.88
CA ALA A 99 -8.76 1.88 -14.74
C ALA A 99 -9.60 1.00 -15.66
N ARG A 100 -9.28 -0.26 -15.76
CA ARG A 100 -10.04 -1.22 -16.53
C ARG A 100 -11.09 -1.92 -15.68
#